data_95214244e3d9bfd1dab2deb6c4518e29
#
_entry.id   95214244e3d9bfd1dab2deb6c4518e29
#
_cell.length_a   1.000
_cell.length_b   1.000
_cell.length_c   1.000
_cell.angle_alpha   90.00
_cell.angle_beta   90.00
_cell.angle_gamma   90.00
#
_symmetry.space_group_name_H-M   'P 1'
#
loop_
_entity.id
_entity.type
_entity.pdbx_description
1 polymer ?
#
loop_
_entity_poly.entity_id
_entity_poly.type
_entity_poly.pdbx_seq_one_letter_code
_entity_poly.pdbx_strand_id
1 'polypeptide(L)'
;MPRDAVTSFPRGLLGEAALALWGGIDPAREAEFNDWYTHEHLPERIAIPGFLRARRYVESLKDPRLAGWRYFTLYEVESAGVLHSQAYLSALDNPTPRTLTSLPLFRAMSRMGCAVTHTAARGMGGDLFVAELGPRAGEAERLRAWLATVVSSRMMKMSGALALHLCENDEAATRAGVGVASYREVKTETGRWLWLVEGAWTAPAEAMTDCVRALAEATANGAEDRMSLGMFRFLGSLMPGQLGAA
;
A
#
# COMPACT_ATOMS: atom_id res chain seq x y z
N MET A 1 -26.10 26.52 20.06
CA MET A 1 -24.92 26.48 19.21
C MET A 1 -25.17 25.41 18.17
N PRO A 2 -25.34 25.73 16.88
CA PRO A 2 -25.61 24.73 15.85
C PRO A 2 -24.37 23.86 15.61
N ARG A 3 -24.59 22.56 15.54
CA ARG A 3 -23.57 21.55 15.18
C ARG A 3 -23.57 21.31 13.66
N ASP A 4 -23.44 22.36 12.91
CA ASP A 4 -23.32 22.25 11.44
C ASP A 4 -21.88 22.56 11.07
N ALA A 5 -21.07 21.54 10.84
CA ALA A 5 -19.87 21.47 10.04
C ALA A 5 -18.93 20.32 10.44
N VAL A 6 -19.37 19.08 10.32
CA VAL A 6 -18.40 17.98 10.21
C VAL A 6 -18.93 17.03 9.14
N THR A 7 -18.77 17.40 7.90
CA THR A 7 -19.05 16.53 6.74
C THR A 7 -17.86 16.39 5.79
N SER A 8 -16.63 16.58 6.30
CA SER A 8 -15.47 15.95 5.67
C SER A 8 -15.00 14.86 6.62
N PHE A 9 -15.38 13.62 6.38
CA PHE A 9 -14.71 12.50 7.02
C PHE A 9 -13.21 12.65 6.73
N PRO A 10 -12.33 12.53 7.75
CA PRO A 10 -10.91 12.61 7.50
C PRO A 10 -10.55 11.58 6.43
N ARG A 11 -9.87 12.00 5.39
CA ARG A 11 -9.30 11.08 4.41
C ARG A 11 -8.36 10.18 5.22
N GLY A 12 -8.58 8.87 5.24
CA GLY A 12 -7.73 7.94 5.99
C GLY A 12 -6.28 7.93 5.48
N LEU A 13 -6.08 8.29 4.19
CA LEU A 13 -4.79 8.59 3.58
C LEU A 13 -4.60 10.11 3.47
N LEU A 14 -3.36 10.56 3.63
CA LEU A 14 -3.02 11.99 3.66
C LEU A 14 -3.01 12.63 2.26
N GLY A 15 -2.76 11.84 1.21
CA GLY A 15 -2.66 12.33 -0.17
C GLY A 15 -3.69 11.73 -1.11
N GLU A 16 -3.62 12.12 -2.37
CA GLU A 16 -4.47 11.64 -3.46
C GLU A 16 -3.87 10.43 -4.20
N ALA A 17 -2.61 10.10 -3.89
CA ALA A 17 -1.89 9.00 -4.50
C ALA A 17 -1.01 8.28 -3.46
N ALA A 18 -0.54 7.11 -3.84
CA ALA A 18 0.35 6.32 -3.02
C ALA A 18 1.38 5.55 -3.88
N LEU A 19 2.51 5.24 -3.27
CA LEU A 19 3.46 4.26 -3.77
C LEU A 19 3.43 3.05 -2.84
N ALA A 20 3.02 1.92 -3.36
CA ALA A 20 3.00 0.65 -2.62
C ALA A 20 4.16 -0.24 -3.05
N LEU A 21 4.80 -0.89 -2.07
CA LEU A 21 5.80 -1.95 -2.26
C LEU A 21 5.42 -3.15 -1.40
N TRP A 22 5.48 -4.35 -1.98
CA TRP A 22 5.20 -5.58 -1.24
C TRP A 22 6.01 -6.74 -1.79
N GLY A 23 6.30 -7.73 -0.92
CA GLY A 23 7.04 -8.91 -1.32
C GLY A 23 7.84 -9.49 -0.16
N GLY A 24 8.89 -10.22 -0.52
CA GLY A 24 9.79 -10.89 0.41
C GLY A 24 11.15 -10.23 0.53
N ILE A 25 11.92 -10.72 1.47
CA ILE A 25 13.35 -10.37 1.66
C ILE A 25 14.13 -11.64 1.94
N ASP A 26 15.46 -11.54 1.89
CA ASP A 26 16.34 -12.62 2.33
C ASP A 26 16.17 -12.85 3.85
N PRO A 27 15.62 -14.00 4.29
CA PRO A 27 15.34 -14.22 5.70
C PRO A 27 16.62 -14.32 6.57
N ALA A 28 17.76 -14.68 5.97
CA ALA A 28 19.02 -14.76 6.69
C ALA A 28 19.58 -13.37 7.05
N ARG A 29 19.15 -12.33 6.35
CA ARG A 29 19.60 -10.95 6.53
C ARG A 29 18.45 -9.99 6.90
N GLU A 30 17.37 -10.50 7.46
CA GLU A 30 16.19 -9.71 7.80
C GLU A 30 16.48 -8.58 8.80
N ALA A 31 17.35 -8.81 9.77
CA ALA A 31 17.72 -7.79 10.74
C ALA A 31 18.47 -6.62 10.10
N GLU A 32 19.41 -6.90 9.22
CA GLU A 32 20.17 -5.91 8.45
C GLU A 32 19.25 -5.10 7.51
N PHE A 33 18.36 -5.79 6.82
CA PHE A 33 17.36 -5.16 5.98
C PHE A 33 16.48 -4.19 6.76
N ASN A 34 15.97 -4.59 7.92
CA ASN A 34 15.11 -3.75 8.75
C ASN A 34 15.86 -2.55 9.32
N ASP A 35 17.11 -2.71 9.70
CA ASP A 35 17.96 -1.62 10.20
C ASP A 35 18.18 -0.56 9.11
N TRP A 36 18.60 -0.98 7.90
CA TRP A 36 18.73 -0.08 6.75
C TRP A 36 17.41 0.61 6.40
N TYR A 37 16.32 -0.18 6.31
CA TYR A 37 15.03 0.34 5.87
C TYR A 37 14.50 1.41 6.83
N THR A 38 14.66 1.19 8.14
CA THR A 38 14.13 2.08 9.18
C THR A 38 14.98 3.33 9.35
N HIS A 39 16.31 3.19 9.36
CA HIS A 39 17.20 4.29 9.74
C HIS A 39 17.75 5.08 8.56
N GLU A 40 17.61 4.57 7.34
CA GLU A 40 18.12 5.24 6.14
C GLU A 40 17.05 5.35 5.05
N HIS A 41 16.50 4.23 4.56
CA HIS A 41 15.63 4.24 3.40
C HIS A 41 14.32 5.00 3.61
N LEU A 42 13.64 4.79 4.74
CA LEU A 42 12.42 5.55 5.06
C LEU A 42 12.68 7.06 5.20
N PRO A 43 13.69 7.51 5.98
CA PRO A 43 14.05 8.91 6.06
C PRO A 43 14.35 9.55 4.69
N GLU A 44 15.13 8.89 3.84
CA GLU A 44 15.44 9.37 2.49
C GLU A 44 14.18 9.57 1.65
N ARG A 45 13.23 8.62 1.69
CA ARG A 45 11.99 8.75 0.91
C ARG A 45 11.10 9.84 1.45
N ILE A 46 10.95 9.95 2.76
CA ILE A 46 10.10 10.96 3.40
C ILE A 46 10.67 12.38 3.29
N ALA A 47 11.97 12.53 3.11
CA ALA A 47 12.60 13.83 2.84
C ALA A 47 12.27 14.38 1.44
N ILE A 48 11.76 13.57 0.52
CA ILE A 48 11.40 14.03 -0.83
C ILE A 48 10.14 14.89 -0.76
N PRO A 49 10.13 16.10 -1.34
CA PRO A 49 8.95 16.95 -1.37
C PRO A 49 7.72 16.23 -1.96
N GLY A 50 6.59 16.36 -1.28
CA GLY A 50 5.33 15.71 -1.67
C GLY A 50 5.12 14.31 -1.09
N PHE A 51 6.12 13.71 -0.41
CA PHE A 51 5.91 12.54 0.44
C PHE A 51 5.36 12.99 1.78
N LEU A 52 4.21 12.45 2.18
CA LEU A 52 3.44 12.89 3.34
C LEU A 52 3.58 11.96 4.54
N ARG A 53 3.56 10.65 4.29
CA ARG A 53 3.71 9.61 5.29
C ARG A 53 4.19 8.32 4.67
N ALA A 54 5.09 7.62 5.37
CA ALA A 54 5.42 6.22 5.09
C ALA A 54 4.85 5.34 6.20
N ARG A 55 4.26 4.20 5.84
CA ARG A 55 3.79 3.16 6.77
C ARG A 55 4.36 1.82 6.36
N ARG A 56 4.99 1.14 7.31
CA ARG A 56 5.52 -0.21 7.13
C ARG A 56 4.71 -1.23 7.89
N TYR A 57 4.59 -2.38 7.27
CA TYR A 57 3.85 -3.53 7.80
C TYR A 57 4.62 -4.82 7.58
N VAL A 58 4.44 -5.79 8.47
CA VAL A 58 4.99 -7.14 8.36
C VAL A 58 3.85 -8.15 8.38
N GLU A 59 4.03 -9.24 7.66
CA GLU A 59 3.11 -10.37 7.64
C GLU A 59 2.72 -10.78 9.08
N SER A 60 1.42 -10.84 9.34
CA SER A 60 0.87 -11.16 10.67
C SER A 60 0.24 -12.54 10.76
N LEU A 61 0.00 -13.19 9.62
CA LEU A 61 -0.71 -14.46 9.56
C LEU A 61 -0.08 -15.38 8.51
N LYS A 62 0.09 -16.65 8.86
CA LYS A 62 0.45 -17.72 7.93
C LYS A 62 -0.82 -18.48 7.56
N ASP A 63 -1.27 -18.32 6.33
CA ASP A 63 -2.45 -18.98 5.78
C ASP A 63 -2.19 -19.33 4.30
N PRO A 64 -2.56 -20.52 3.80
CA PRO A 64 -2.30 -20.92 2.42
C PRO A 64 -3.03 -20.06 1.38
N ARG A 65 -4.03 -19.29 1.76
CA ARG A 65 -4.73 -18.34 0.88
C ARG A 65 -3.93 -17.07 0.65
N LEU A 66 -2.92 -16.78 1.49
CA LEU A 66 -2.08 -15.59 1.40
C LEU A 66 -0.91 -15.81 0.44
N ALA A 67 -0.48 -14.75 -0.23
CA ALA A 67 0.60 -14.78 -1.22
C ALA A 67 2.01 -14.92 -0.63
N GLY A 68 2.13 -14.95 0.71
CA GLY A 68 3.41 -15.07 1.40
C GLY A 68 4.28 -13.80 1.34
N TRP A 69 3.68 -12.65 1.14
CA TRP A 69 4.38 -11.38 1.18
C TRP A 69 4.83 -11.07 2.60
N ARG A 70 6.14 -10.98 2.81
CA ARG A 70 6.72 -10.73 4.13
C ARG A 70 6.52 -9.30 4.61
N TYR A 71 6.63 -8.32 3.69
CA TYR A 71 6.49 -6.90 3.98
C TYR A 71 5.54 -6.21 3.02
N PHE A 72 4.88 -5.18 3.53
CA PHE A 72 4.13 -4.20 2.77
C PHE A 72 4.51 -2.80 3.24
N THR A 73 4.82 -1.90 2.32
CA THR A 73 5.08 -0.49 2.62
C THR A 73 4.18 0.38 1.77
N LEU A 74 3.57 1.37 2.39
CA LEU A 74 2.75 2.38 1.73
C LEU A 74 3.35 3.75 1.99
N TYR A 75 3.77 4.42 0.92
CA TYR A 75 4.10 5.84 0.93
C TYR A 75 2.90 6.62 0.41
N GLU A 76 2.38 7.51 1.23
CA GLU A 76 1.32 8.41 0.86
C GLU A 76 1.94 9.68 0.29
N VAL A 77 1.51 10.08 -0.88
CA VAL A 77 2.05 11.24 -1.59
C VAL A 77 0.93 12.20 -1.98
N GLU A 78 1.25 13.48 -2.11
CA GLU A 78 0.29 14.52 -2.45
C GLU A 78 -0.52 14.18 -3.69
N SER A 79 0.18 13.74 -4.75
CA SER A 79 -0.41 13.33 -6.02
C SER A 79 0.50 12.33 -6.73
N ALA A 80 -0.01 11.66 -7.76
CA ALA A 80 0.78 10.78 -8.61
C ALA A 80 1.99 11.51 -9.26
N GLY A 81 1.88 12.83 -9.48
CA GLY A 81 2.94 13.68 -10.02
C GLY A 81 4.22 13.67 -9.21
N VAL A 82 4.14 13.46 -7.91
CA VAL A 82 5.31 13.33 -7.02
C VAL A 82 6.21 12.16 -7.44
N LEU A 83 5.62 11.06 -7.91
CA LEU A 83 6.33 9.84 -8.27
C LEU A 83 7.08 9.91 -9.63
N HIS A 84 6.92 11.00 -10.37
CA HIS A 84 7.73 11.33 -11.54
C HIS A 84 8.37 12.73 -11.43
N SER A 85 8.40 13.30 -10.24
CA SER A 85 9.11 14.56 -9.99
C SER A 85 10.62 14.37 -10.12
N GLN A 86 11.31 15.45 -10.51
CA GLN A 86 12.79 15.44 -10.61
C GLN A 86 13.43 15.05 -9.25
N ALA A 87 12.87 15.52 -8.13
CA ALA A 87 13.37 15.18 -6.80
C ALA A 87 13.30 13.68 -6.52
N TYR A 88 12.17 13.03 -6.84
CA TYR A 88 12.02 11.58 -6.66
C TYR A 88 12.95 10.80 -7.59
N LEU A 89 12.98 11.14 -8.88
CA LEU A 89 13.84 10.45 -9.85
C LEU A 89 15.32 10.60 -9.51
N SER A 90 15.76 11.80 -9.09
CA SER A 90 17.15 12.02 -8.66
C SER A 90 17.51 11.16 -7.44
N ALA A 91 16.60 11.01 -6.49
CA ALA A 91 16.82 10.14 -5.32
C ALA A 91 16.90 8.64 -5.68
N LEU A 92 16.27 8.23 -6.77
CA LEU A 92 16.38 6.86 -7.29
C LEU A 92 17.71 6.63 -8.06
N ASP A 93 18.16 7.63 -8.79
CA ASP A 93 19.39 7.55 -9.59
C ASP A 93 20.67 7.69 -8.76
N ASN A 94 20.57 8.21 -7.54
CA ASN A 94 21.69 8.44 -6.64
C ASN A 94 21.55 7.66 -5.32
N PRO A 95 21.47 6.31 -5.36
CA PRO A 95 21.36 5.50 -4.17
C PRO A 95 22.64 5.60 -3.34
N THR A 96 22.50 5.59 -2.00
CA THR A 96 23.66 5.53 -1.10
C THR A 96 24.42 4.21 -1.26
N PRO A 97 25.68 4.11 -0.79
CA PRO A 97 26.43 2.85 -0.77
C PRO A 97 25.69 1.75 0.01
N ARG A 98 25.01 2.11 1.10
CA ARG A 98 24.25 1.16 1.90
C ARG A 98 22.99 0.70 1.18
N THR A 99 22.30 1.59 0.50
CA THR A 99 21.16 1.24 -0.38
C THR A 99 21.59 0.23 -1.44
N LEU A 100 22.71 0.46 -2.13
CA LEU A 100 23.22 -0.48 -3.14
C LEU A 100 23.51 -1.88 -2.60
N THR A 101 23.98 -2.00 -1.36
CA THR A 101 24.24 -3.30 -0.71
C THR A 101 22.99 -3.95 -0.15
N SER A 102 21.92 -3.16 0.10
CA SER A 102 20.66 -3.65 0.67
C SER A 102 19.62 -4.05 -0.39
N LEU A 103 19.65 -3.44 -1.58
CA LEU A 103 18.73 -3.78 -2.67
C LEU A 103 18.74 -5.27 -3.05
N PRO A 104 19.89 -5.97 -3.11
CA PRO A 104 19.92 -7.41 -3.39
C PRO A 104 19.26 -8.29 -2.31
N LEU A 105 18.85 -7.72 -1.17
CA LEU A 105 18.11 -8.45 -0.13
C LEU A 105 16.64 -8.65 -0.48
N PHE A 106 16.10 -7.85 -1.39
CA PHE A 106 14.73 -8.04 -1.87
C PHE A 106 14.54 -9.39 -2.54
N ARG A 107 13.37 -9.99 -2.31
CA ARG A 107 12.92 -11.23 -2.95
C ARG A 107 11.50 -11.04 -3.46
N ALA A 108 11.32 -11.19 -4.78
CA ALA A 108 10.01 -11.07 -5.42
C ALA A 108 9.23 -9.80 -4.98
N MET A 109 9.93 -8.67 -4.90
CA MET A 109 9.28 -7.38 -4.57
C MET A 109 8.50 -6.85 -5.76
N SER A 110 7.29 -6.41 -5.49
CA SER A 110 6.43 -5.68 -6.42
C SER A 110 6.35 -4.21 -6.01
N ARG A 111 6.18 -3.34 -7.01
CA ARG A 111 6.01 -1.90 -6.85
C ARG A 111 4.85 -1.40 -7.69
N MET A 112 4.04 -0.51 -7.13
CA MET A 112 2.95 0.14 -7.86
C MET A 112 2.76 1.58 -7.37
N GLY A 113 2.81 2.55 -8.29
CA GLY A 113 2.24 3.87 -8.09
C GLY A 113 0.74 3.82 -8.36
N CYS A 114 -0.05 4.43 -7.50
CA CYS A 114 -1.50 4.37 -7.62
C CYS A 114 -2.19 5.67 -7.22
N ALA A 115 -3.32 5.96 -7.89
CA ALA A 115 -4.28 6.96 -7.47
C ALA A 115 -5.23 6.36 -6.42
N VAL A 116 -5.55 7.13 -5.39
CA VAL A 116 -6.56 6.75 -4.38
C VAL A 116 -7.94 7.16 -4.88
N THR A 117 -8.70 6.22 -5.41
CA THR A 117 -9.99 6.50 -6.07
C THR A 117 -11.20 6.34 -5.17
N HIS A 118 -11.06 5.62 -4.05
CA HIS A 118 -12.09 5.52 -3.03
C HIS A 118 -11.48 5.39 -1.64
N THR A 119 -12.11 6.04 -0.66
CA THR A 119 -11.78 5.94 0.76
C THR A 119 -13.04 5.98 1.60
N ALA A 120 -13.14 5.07 2.58
CA ALA A 120 -14.06 5.18 3.71
C ALA A 120 -13.26 4.96 4.99
N ALA A 121 -13.25 5.93 5.90
CA ALA A 121 -12.41 5.86 7.10
C ALA A 121 -13.09 6.49 8.32
N ARG A 122 -12.86 5.89 9.49
CA ARG A 122 -13.21 6.38 10.83
C ARG A 122 -11.98 6.57 11.70
N GLY A 123 -10.84 6.07 11.23
CA GLY A 123 -9.56 6.08 11.93
C GLY A 123 -8.51 5.33 11.13
N MET A 124 -7.37 5.05 11.74
CA MET A 124 -6.28 4.23 11.23
C MET A 124 -6.16 2.96 12.06
N GLY A 125 -5.99 1.82 11.39
CA GLY A 125 -5.83 0.52 12.04
C GLY A 125 -4.38 0.07 12.20
N GLY A 126 -4.11 -0.80 13.16
CA GLY A 126 -2.82 -1.47 13.34
C GLY A 126 -2.66 -2.72 12.47
N ASP A 127 -3.77 -3.29 12.00
CA ASP A 127 -3.78 -4.42 11.08
C ASP A 127 -4.18 -3.95 9.69
N LEU A 128 -3.64 -4.61 8.66
CA LEU A 128 -3.90 -4.30 7.27
C LEU A 128 -4.15 -5.58 6.47
N PHE A 129 -5.35 -5.70 5.90
CA PHE A 129 -5.65 -6.65 4.85
C PHE A 129 -5.42 -6.00 3.48
N VAL A 130 -4.76 -6.71 2.59
CA VAL A 130 -4.47 -6.27 1.22
C VAL A 130 -5.01 -7.30 0.26
N ALA A 131 -5.81 -6.86 -0.71
CA ALA A 131 -6.13 -7.66 -1.88
C ALA A 131 -5.60 -6.95 -3.14
N GLU A 132 -4.71 -7.61 -3.85
CA GLU A 132 -4.28 -7.23 -5.19
C GLU A 132 -5.20 -7.92 -6.19
N LEU A 133 -5.92 -7.15 -6.98
CA LEU A 133 -6.86 -7.60 -7.99
C LEU A 133 -6.78 -6.68 -9.22
N GLY A 134 -7.46 -7.01 -10.29
CA GLY A 134 -7.52 -6.15 -11.47
C GLY A 134 -8.85 -6.29 -12.19
N PRO A 135 -9.29 -5.28 -12.95
CA PRO A 135 -10.48 -5.37 -13.80
C PRO A 135 -10.18 -6.21 -15.04
N ARG A 136 -11.17 -6.98 -15.49
CA ARG A 136 -11.19 -7.47 -16.87
C ARG A 136 -11.27 -6.31 -17.84
N ALA A 137 -10.82 -6.53 -19.07
CA ALA A 137 -10.90 -5.52 -20.13
C ALA A 137 -12.33 -4.98 -20.27
N GLY A 138 -12.47 -3.67 -20.19
CA GLY A 138 -13.76 -2.96 -20.27
C GLY A 138 -14.62 -2.97 -18.99
N GLU A 139 -14.21 -3.66 -17.92
CA GLU A 139 -15.01 -3.82 -16.71
C GLU A 139 -14.54 -2.92 -15.52
N ALA A 140 -13.57 -2.03 -15.74
CA ALA A 140 -12.98 -1.21 -14.69
C ALA A 140 -14.04 -0.38 -13.92
N GLU A 141 -14.96 0.27 -14.61
CA GLU A 141 -16.02 1.06 -13.98
C GLU A 141 -16.96 0.22 -13.11
N ARG A 142 -17.33 -0.96 -13.61
CA ARG A 142 -18.21 -1.88 -12.90
C ARG A 142 -17.54 -2.39 -11.62
N LEU A 143 -16.27 -2.82 -11.72
CA LEU A 143 -15.51 -3.28 -10.57
C LEU A 143 -15.34 -2.18 -9.54
N ARG A 144 -14.95 -0.96 -9.95
CA ARG A 144 -14.81 0.20 -9.09
C ARG A 144 -16.10 0.51 -8.35
N ALA A 145 -17.22 0.61 -9.06
CA ALA A 145 -18.52 0.91 -8.46
C ALA A 145 -18.92 -0.16 -7.43
N TRP A 146 -18.72 -1.44 -7.72
CA TRP A 146 -19.02 -2.54 -6.80
C TRP A 146 -18.14 -2.51 -5.55
N LEU A 147 -16.81 -2.31 -5.70
CA LEU A 147 -15.88 -2.17 -4.58
C LEU A 147 -16.25 -0.97 -3.70
N ALA A 148 -16.47 0.20 -4.31
CA ALA A 148 -16.74 1.43 -3.58
C ALA A 148 -18.10 1.46 -2.87
N THR A 149 -19.07 0.70 -3.32
CA THR A 149 -20.43 0.69 -2.73
C THR A 149 -20.68 -0.58 -1.92
N VAL A 150 -20.73 -1.74 -2.58
CA VAL A 150 -21.16 -2.99 -1.94
C VAL A 150 -20.10 -3.50 -0.97
N VAL A 151 -18.85 -3.65 -1.44
CA VAL A 151 -17.76 -4.19 -0.62
C VAL A 151 -17.40 -3.22 0.50
N SER A 152 -17.29 -1.93 0.19
CA SER A 152 -17.05 -0.87 1.18
C SER A 152 -18.09 -0.92 2.30
N SER A 153 -19.40 -0.97 1.96
CA SER A 153 -20.47 -1.06 2.96
C SER A 153 -20.42 -2.34 3.79
N ARG A 154 -20.08 -3.48 3.19
CA ARG A 154 -19.94 -4.75 3.90
C ARG A 154 -18.76 -4.70 4.89
N MET A 155 -17.58 -4.26 4.41
CA MET A 155 -16.36 -4.23 5.22
C MET A 155 -16.42 -3.20 6.36
N MET A 156 -16.96 -2.01 6.12
CA MET A 156 -17.10 -1.00 7.17
C MET A 156 -18.11 -1.35 8.27
N LYS A 157 -18.89 -2.42 8.10
CA LYS A 157 -19.75 -3.01 9.13
C LYS A 157 -19.08 -4.13 9.92
N MET A 158 -17.92 -4.61 9.47
CA MET A 158 -17.17 -5.64 10.20
C MET A 158 -16.67 -5.07 11.53
N SER A 159 -16.69 -5.89 12.57
CA SER A 159 -16.12 -5.51 13.86
C SER A 159 -14.64 -5.21 13.72
N GLY A 160 -14.20 -4.09 14.27
CA GLY A 160 -12.80 -3.65 14.23
C GLY A 160 -12.34 -3.02 12.90
N ALA A 161 -13.16 -2.97 11.86
CA ALA A 161 -12.82 -2.26 10.62
C ALA A 161 -12.82 -0.75 10.84
N LEU A 162 -11.72 -0.07 10.47
CA LEU A 162 -11.50 1.35 10.71
C LEU A 162 -11.37 2.16 9.43
N ALA A 163 -10.74 1.62 8.41
CA ALA A 163 -10.61 2.29 7.12
C ALA A 163 -10.51 1.29 5.98
N LEU A 164 -10.84 1.75 4.78
CA LEU A 164 -10.57 1.04 3.54
C LEU A 164 -10.26 2.03 2.42
N HIS A 165 -9.45 1.57 1.48
CA HIS A 165 -8.98 2.38 0.36
C HIS A 165 -8.93 1.53 -0.91
N LEU A 166 -9.37 2.10 -2.02
CA LEU A 166 -9.10 1.58 -3.35
C LEU A 166 -7.97 2.40 -3.97
N CYS A 167 -6.87 1.72 -4.25
CA CYS A 167 -5.69 2.28 -4.90
C CYS A 167 -5.58 1.68 -6.31
N GLU A 168 -5.93 2.45 -7.31
CA GLU A 168 -5.88 2.04 -8.71
C GLU A 168 -4.54 2.38 -9.34
N ASN A 169 -3.99 1.45 -10.10
CA ASN A 169 -2.72 1.66 -10.77
C ASN A 169 -2.72 2.94 -11.61
N ASP A 170 -1.75 3.81 -11.35
CA ASP A 170 -1.32 4.88 -12.25
C ASP A 170 -0.12 4.38 -13.04
N GLU A 171 -0.30 4.15 -14.34
CA GLU A 171 0.76 3.59 -15.18
C GLU A 171 1.98 4.51 -15.28
N ALA A 172 1.77 5.82 -15.38
CA ALA A 172 2.86 6.78 -15.49
C ALA A 172 3.70 6.79 -14.22
N ALA A 173 3.04 6.90 -13.04
CA ALA A 173 3.70 6.83 -11.74
C ALA A 173 4.37 5.47 -11.49
N THR A 174 3.77 4.39 -11.97
CA THR A 174 4.32 3.05 -11.83
C THR A 174 5.54 2.83 -12.70
N ARG A 175 5.53 3.32 -13.94
CA ARG A 175 6.66 3.21 -14.88
C ARG A 175 7.76 4.23 -14.63
N ALA A 176 7.49 5.30 -13.89
CA ALA A 176 8.51 6.26 -13.50
C ALA A 176 9.62 5.54 -12.70
N GLY A 177 10.85 5.72 -13.11
CA GLY A 177 11.97 5.02 -12.49
C GLY A 177 12.23 3.59 -13.03
N VAL A 178 11.46 3.09 -14.01
CA VAL A 178 11.84 1.87 -14.73
C VAL A 178 13.17 2.10 -15.44
N GLY A 179 14.16 1.25 -15.15
CA GLY A 179 15.52 1.39 -15.70
C GLY A 179 16.52 2.04 -14.75
N VAL A 180 16.09 2.68 -13.67
CA VAL A 180 17.01 3.14 -12.62
C VAL A 180 17.60 1.98 -11.85
N ALA A 181 18.83 2.14 -11.34
CA ALA A 181 19.56 1.08 -10.64
C ALA A 181 18.80 0.49 -9.46
N SER A 182 18.05 1.32 -8.73
CA SER A 182 17.29 0.93 -7.53
C SER A 182 16.12 -0.03 -7.77
N TYR A 183 15.64 -0.18 -9.01
CA TYR A 183 14.45 -1.00 -9.32
C TYR A 183 14.71 -2.20 -10.23
N ARG A 184 15.96 -2.59 -10.47
CA ARG A 184 16.29 -3.74 -11.33
C ARG A 184 15.68 -5.06 -10.86
N GLU A 185 15.56 -5.23 -9.54
CA GLU A 185 15.05 -6.45 -8.89
C GLU A 185 13.59 -6.32 -8.45
N VAL A 186 12.92 -5.23 -8.80
CA VAL A 186 11.54 -4.94 -8.37
C VAL A 186 10.60 -5.09 -9.55
N LYS A 187 9.61 -5.98 -9.41
CA LYS A 187 8.56 -6.14 -10.42
C LYS A 187 7.64 -4.92 -10.40
N THR A 188 7.44 -4.33 -11.57
CA THR A 188 6.51 -3.22 -11.75
C THR A 188 5.12 -3.77 -12.10
N GLU A 189 4.15 -3.61 -11.19
CA GLU A 189 2.79 -4.07 -11.39
C GLU A 189 1.96 -2.99 -12.10
N THR A 190 1.43 -3.30 -13.28
CA THR A 190 0.53 -2.44 -14.05
C THR A 190 -0.81 -3.12 -14.27
N GLY A 191 -1.88 -2.33 -14.47
CA GLY A 191 -3.23 -2.85 -14.68
C GLY A 191 -3.84 -3.52 -13.43
N ARG A 192 -3.17 -3.46 -12.28
CA ARG A 192 -3.64 -4.04 -11.01
C ARG A 192 -4.10 -2.93 -10.07
N TRP A 193 -4.95 -3.28 -9.12
CA TRP A 193 -5.44 -2.40 -8.06
C TRP A 193 -5.12 -3.02 -6.70
N LEU A 194 -5.01 -2.20 -5.67
CA LEU A 194 -4.94 -2.64 -4.28
C LEU A 194 -6.21 -2.21 -3.55
N TRP A 195 -6.88 -3.18 -2.97
CA TRP A 195 -7.93 -2.97 -2.00
C TRP A 195 -7.34 -3.14 -0.61
N LEU A 196 -7.26 -2.06 0.14
CA LEU A 196 -6.65 -1.99 1.47
C LEU A 196 -7.74 -1.88 2.51
N VAL A 197 -7.70 -2.70 3.56
CA VAL A 197 -8.64 -2.61 4.70
C VAL A 197 -7.82 -2.55 5.99
N GLU A 198 -7.98 -1.47 6.72
CA GLU A 198 -7.32 -1.26 8.01
C GLU A 198 -8.27 -1.61 9.15
N GLY A 199 -7.76 -2.29 10.16
CA GLY A 199 -8.53 -2.66 11.32
C GLY A 199 -7.75 -2.71 12.63
N ALA A 200 -8.49 -2.86 13.73
CA ALA A 200 -7.97 -3.19 15.04
C ALA A 200 -8.60 -4.55 15.44
N TRP A 201 -8.02 -5.62 14.92
CA TRP A 201 -8.57 -6.96 15.03
C TRP A 201 -7.87 -7.77 16.12
N THR A 202 -8.64 -8.27 17.09
CA THR A 202 -8.14 -9.21 18.10
C THR A 202 -8.07 -10.66 17.56
N ALA A 203 -8.76 -10.93 16.43
CA ALA A 203 -8.77 -12.22 15.75
C ALA A 203 -8.48 -12.01 14.24
N PRO A 204 -7.21 -11.78 13.83
CA PRO A 204 -6.86 -11.45 12.45
C PRO A 204 -7.25 -12.52 11.41
N ALA A 205 -7.26 -13.81 11.80
CA ALA A 205 -7.67 -14.91 10.91
C ALA A 205 -9.18 -14.87 10.58
N GLU A 206 -10.02 -14.49 11.54
CA GLU A 206 -11.45 -14.31 11.32
C GLU A 206 -11.71 -13.09 10.45
N ALA A 207 -11.06 -11.96 10.77
CA ALA A 207 -11.14 -10.74 9.98
C ALA A 207 -10.72 -10.95 8.52
N MET A 208 -9.61 -11.68 8.30
CA MET A 208 -9.17 -12.07 6.95
C MET A 208 -10.26 -12.89 6.23
N THR A 209 -10.87 -13.86 6.93
CA THR A 209 -11.93 -14.70 6.35
C THR A 209 -13.15 -13.86 5.95
N ASP A 210 -13.51 -12.86 6.75
CA ASP A 210 -14.61 -11.94 6.45
C ASP A 210 -14.27 -11.01 5.28
N CYS A 211 -13.03 -10.51 5.19
CA CYS A 211 -12.55 -9.75 4.04
C CYS A 211 -12.60 -10.58 2.75
N VAL A 212 -12.13 -11.82 2.79
CA VAL A 212 -12.19 -12.74 1.64
C VAL A 212 -13.64 -12.99 1.23
N ARG A 213 -14.54 -13.22 2.19
CA ARG A 213 -15.98 -13.41 1.92
C ARG A 213 -16.60 -12.17 1.27
N ALA A 214 -16.22 -10.97 1.70
CA ALA A 214 -16.72 -9.73 1.11
C ALA A 214 -16.29 -9.57 -0.35
N LEU A 215 -15.17 -10.17 -0.76
CA LEU A 215 -14.64 -10.15 -2.13
C LEU A 215 -15.05 -11.38 -2.96
N ALA A 216 -15.83 -12.33 -2.42
CA ALA A 216 -16.15 -13.59 -3.09
C ALA A 216 -16.85 -13.41 -4.46
N GLU A 217 -17.56 -12.29 -4.67
CA GLU A 217 -18.26 -11.99 -5.91
C GLU A 217 -17.46 -11.10 -6.88
N ALA A 218 -16.15 -10.89 -6.62
CA ALA A 218 -15.33 -9.94 -7.37
C ALA A 218 -15.29 -10.27 -8.87
N THR A 219 -15.08 -11.55 -9.24
CA THR A 219 -15.07 -12.00 -10.63
C THR A 219 -16.43 -11.77 -11.32
N ALA A 220 -17.55 -12.03 -10.63
CA ALA A 220 -18.88 -11.73 -11.15
C ALA A 220 -19.12 -10.23 -11.35
N ASN A 221 -18.36 -9.37 -10.67
CA ASN A 221 -18.43 -7.92 -10.73
C ASN A 221 -17.28 -7.27 -11.52
N GLY A 222 -16.64 -8.01 -12.40
CA GLY A 222 -15.69 -7.47 -13.36
C GLY A 222 -14.22 -7.64 -12.99
N ALA A 223 -13.87 -8.30 -11.88
CA ALA A 223 -12.50 -8.64 -11.59
C ALA A 223 -11.99 -9.80 -12.44
N GLU A 224 -10.68 -9.82 -12.72
CA GLU A 224 -9.99 -11.01 -13.19
C GLU A 224 -10.05 -12.14 -12.16
N ASP A 225 -9.78 -13.39 -12.60
CA ASP A 225 -9.76 -14.55 -11.69
C ASP A 225 -8.56 -14.51 -10.74
N ARG A 226 -7.48 -13.83 -11.12
CA ARG A 226 -6.27 -13.70 -10.30
C ARG A 226 -6.47 -12.65 -9.20
N MET A 227 -6.46 -13.10 -7.97
CA MET A 227 -6.40 -12.25 -6.78
C MET A 227 -5.28 -12.74 -5.86
N SER A 228 -4.48 -11.82 -5.34
CA SER A 228 -3.44 -12.14 -4.36
C SER A 228 -3.72 -11.41 -3.06
N LEU A 229 -3.55 -12.08 -1.93
CA LEU A 229 -3.97 -11.58 -0.62
C LEU A 229 -2.78 -11.46 0.33
N GLY A 230 -2.80 -10.46 1.19
CA GLY A 230 -1.88 -10.29 2.28
C GLY A 230 -2.59 -9.89 3.57
N MET A 231 -2.04 -10.32 4.71
CA MET A 231 -2.50 -9.91 6.04
C MET A 231 -1.29 -9.49 6.86
N PHE A 232 -1.34 -8.26 7.35
CA PHE A 232 -0.18 -7.60 7.92
C PHE A 232 -0.52 -6.93 9.25
N ARG A 233 0.52 -6.70 10.06
CA ARG A 233 0.47 -5.82 11.23
C ARG A 233 1.44 -4.66 11.05
N PHE A 234 1.07 -3.54 11.61
CA PHE A 234 1.85 -2.31 11.59
C PHE A 234 3.19 -2.47 12.31
N LEU A 235 4.27 -1.96 11.71
CA LEU A 235 5.59 -1.88 12.30
C LEU A 235 5.95 -0.45 12.72
N GLY A 236 5.60 0.53 11.92
CA GLY A 236 5.92 1.91 12.18
C GLY A 236 5.56 2.85 11.03
N SER A 237 5.56 4.14 11.32
CA SER A 237 5.39 5.19 10.31
C SER A 237 6.40 6.30 10.52
N LEU A 238 6.63 7.05 9.45
CA LEU A 238 7.45 8.24 9.46
C LEU A 238 6.76 9.34 8.64
N MET A 239 6.82 10.58 9.13
CA MET A 239 6.30 11.78 8.47
C MET A 239 7.42 12.83 8.37
N PRO A 240 7.36 13.79 7.43
CA PRO A 240 8.40 14.80 7.26
C PRO A 240 8.73 15.57 8.55
N GLY A 241 7.74 15.93 9.35
CA GLY A 241 7.92 16.64 10.61
C GLY A 241 8.59 15.83 11.74
N GLN A 242 8.86 14.53 11.50
CA GLN A 242 9.52 13.63 12.45
C GLN A 242 10.99 13.38 12.05
N LEU A 243 11.44 13.91 10.90
CA LEU A 243 12.84 13.87 10.53
C LEU A 243 13.60 14.77 11.54
N GLY A 244 14.61 14.21 12.23
CA GLY A 244 15.51 15.00 13.07
C GLY A 244 16.19 16.08 12.23
N ALA A 245 16.55 17.21 12.84
CA ALA A 245 17.45 18.14 12.20
C ALA A 245 18.77 17.43 11.90
N ALA A 246 19.15 17.40 10.61
CA ALA A 246 20.41 16.84 10.17
C ALA A 246 21.60 17.69 10.66
#